data_f332583282ee1c804ab563561bd02b1c
#
_entry.id   f332583282ee1c804ab563561bd02b1c
#
_cell.length_a   1.000
_cell.length_b   1.000
_cell.length_c   1.000
_cell.angle_alpha   90.00
_cell.angle_beta   90.00
_cell.angle_gamma   90.00
#
_symmetry.space_group_name_H-M   'P 1'
#
loop_
_entity.id
_entity.type
_entity.pdbx_description
1 polymer ?
#
loop_
_entity_poly.entity_id
_entity_poly.type
_entity_poly.pdbx_seq_one_letter_code
_entity_poly.pdbx_strand_id
1 'polypeptide(L)'
;MKKILLLLTLVTPIPALADSIDEILEKIASNNLELQLQQNIMETKQIENKAENVLGDLSVTYSSFYEQGEGSDHGSEFVATQGFDFPTQYLSRHKQAELENASFNMQYLTAKRDILLKAQLLCLDIIYLNQEKELLYIRLKNADRLEELYKVRFDAGDANALDVNRVKMERMNVQTLVAVNNAAHRTAMQSLLTMNGNKPLEFSSKEYPQIAEIRDFNALKDEVIDSDPD
;
A
#
# COMPACT_ATOMS: atom_id res chain seq x y z
N MET A 1 58.71 -16.75 -3.34
CA MET A 1 57.64 -17.54 -2.74
C MET A 1 56.53 -16.61 -2.28
N LYS A 2 55.49 -16.39 -3.12
CA LYS A 2 54.34 -15.52 -2.81
C LYS A 2 53.27 -16.38 -2.11
N LYS A 3 53.00 -16.12 -0.84
CA LYS A 3 51.90 -16.76 -0.09
C LYS A 3 50.60 -16.06 -0.49
N ILE A 4 49.74 -16.77 -1.22
CA ILE A 4 48.38 -16.40 -1.52
C ILE A 4 47.53 -16.73 -0.28
N LEU A 5 47.06 -15.68 0.42
CA LEU A 5 46.14 -15.81 1.55
C LEU A 5 44.73 -15.91 0.98
N LEU A 6 44.17 -17.13 0.96
CA LEU A 6 42.80 -17.42 0.54
C LEU A 6 41.86 -16.97 1.67
N LEU A 7 41.21 -15.80 1.49
CA LEU A 7 40.22 -15.29 2.44
C LEU A 7 38.91 -16.02 2.16
N LEU A 8 38.63 -17.08 2.95
CA LEU A 8 37.36 -17.79 2.92
C LEU A 8 36.28 -16.94 3.61
N THR A 9 35.49 -16.18 2.84
CA THR A 9 34.34 -15.47 3.37
C THR A 9 33.26 -16.47 3.74
N LEU A 10 33.11 -16.71 5.04
CA LEU A 10 32.03 -17.48 5.61
C LEU A 10 30.71 -16.69 5.44
N VAL A 11 29.98 -16.98 4.36
CA VAL A 11 28.61 -16.49 4.20
C VAL A 11 27.75 -17.29 5.18
N THR A 12 27.55 -16.76 6.37
CA THR A 12 26.54 -17.28 7.29
C THR A 12 25.17 -16.98 6.68
N PRO A 13 24.29 -17.98 6.47
CA PRO A 13 22.91 -17.70 6.10
C PRO A 13 22.29 -16.94 7.28
N ILE A 14 21.97 -15.67 7.06
CA ILE A 14 21.11 -14.91 7.97
C ILE A 14 19.76 -15.64 7.92
N PRO A 15 19.24 -16.16 9.05
CA PRO A 15 17.88 -16.69 9.05
C PRO A 15 16.97 -15.53 8.59
N ALA A 16 16.24 -15.75 7.51
CA ALA A 16 15.17 -14.84 7.11
C ALA A 16 14.15 -14.88 8.26
N LEU A 17 14.25 -13.91 9.18
CA LEU A 17 13.20 -13.62 10.14
C LEU A 17 12.01 -13.20 9.29
N ALA A 18 10.89 -13.89 9.43
CA ALA A 18 9.64 -13.47 8.81
C ALA A 18 9.39 -12.01 9.23
N ASP A 19 9.14 -11.15 8.25
CA ASP A 19 8.91 -9.73 8.50
C ASP A 19 7.81 -9.55 9.55
N SER A 20 7.99 -8.65 10.49
CA SER A 20 6.93 -8.23 11.40
C SER A 20 5.85 -7.44 10.65
N ILE A 21 4.65 -7.29 11.23
CA ILE A 21 3.60 -6.47 10.60
C ILE A 21 4.12 -5.06 10.36
N ASP A 22 4.83 -4.48 11.33
CA ASP A 22 5.36 -3.11 11.25
C ASP A 22 6.37 -2.96 10.10
N GLU A 23 7.27 -3.92 9.92
CA GLU A 23 8.22 -3.94 8.80
C GLU A 23 7.52 -4.04 7.44
N ILE A 24 6.41 -4.80 7.38
CA ILE A 24 5.59 -4.90 6.17
C ILE A 24 4.91 -3.57 5.87
N LEU A 25 4.34 -2.91 6.89
CA LEU A 25 3.71 -1.61 6.73
C LEU A 25 4.70 -0.54 6.27
N GLU A 26 5.93 -0.54 6.79
CA GLU A 26 6.99 0.35 6.34
C GLU A 26 7.39 0.09 4.87
N LYS A 27 7.53 -1.18 4.48
CA LYS A 27 7.81 -1.56 3.09
C LYS A 27 6.70 -1.10 2.15
N ILE A 28 5.44 -1.29 2.53
CA ILE A 28 4.29 -0.83 1.75
C ILE A 28 4.24 0.69 1.69
N ALA A 29 4.47 1.39 2.81
CA ALA A 29 4.50 2.86 2.83
C ALA A 29 5.53 3.44 1.85
N SER A 30 6.66 2.74 1.64
CA SER A 30 7.72 3.19 0.75
C SER A 30 7.55 2.74 -0.71
N ASN A 31 6.90 1.60 -0.95
CA ASN A 31 6.86 0.95 -2.26
C ASN A 31 5.49 1.05 -2.97
N ASN A 32 4.45 1.44 -2.25
CA ASN A 32 3.10 1.48 -2.80
C ASN A 32 2.98 2.55 -3.89
N LEU A 33 2.57 2.12 -5.09
CA LEU A 33 2.51 3.00 -6.26
C LEU A 33 1.39 4.06 -6.15
N GLU A 34 0.30 3.73 -5.47
CA GLU A 34 -0.79 4.68 -5.24
C GLU A 34 -0.35 5.81 -4.29
N LEU A 35 0.40 5.49 -3.22
CA LEU A 35 0.98 6.49 -2.33
C LEU A 35 2.00 7.39 -3.04
N GLN A 36 2.85 6.81 -3.88
CA GLN A 36 3.80 7.58 -4.68
C GLN A 36 3.07 8.52 -5.66
N LEU A 37 1.98 8.04 -6.28
CA LEU A 37 1.15 8.87 -7.14
C LEU A 37 0.52 10.04 -6.37
N GLN A 38 -0.08 9.77 -5.20
CA GLN A 38 -0.70 10.81 -4.37
C GLN A 38 0.34 11.82 -3.88
N GLN A 39 1.52 11.38 -3.51
CA GLN A 39 2.62 12.27 -3.16
C GLN A 39 3.03 13.17 -4.33
N ASN A 40 3.21 12.60 -5.52
CA ASN A 40 3.55 13.36 -6.72
C ASN A 40 2.45 14.39 -7.09
N ILE A 41 1.17 14.01 -6.95
CA ILE A 41 0.06 14.94 -7.16
C ILE A 41 0.13 16.10 -6.16
N MET A 42 0.33 15.81 -4.88
CA MET A 42 0.45 16.82 -3.84
C MET A 42 1.62 17.78 -4.14
N GLU A 43 2.80 17.25 -4.45
CA GLU A 43 3.99 18.06 -4.78
C GLU A 43 3.77 18.92 -6.03
N THR A 44 3.14 18.36 -7.07
CA THR A 44 2.80 19.09 -8.31
C THR A 44 1.83 20.25 -8.02
N LYS A 45 0.79 19.98 -7.23
CA LYS A 45 -0.18 21.02 -6.86
C LYS A 45 0.44 22.14 -6.01
N GLN A 46 1.35 21.80 -5.13
CA GLN A 46 2.10 22.80 -4.36
C GLN A 46 3.00 23.68 -5.25
N ILE A 47 3.57 23.11 -6.33
CA ILE A 47 4.35 23.88 -7.32
C ILE A 47 3.43 24.75 -8.15
N GLU A 48 2.30 24.23 -8.64
CA GLU A 48 1.30 25.00 -9.38
C GLU A 48 0.80 26.21 -8.57
N ASN A 49 0.41 26.00 -7.31
CA ASN A 49 -0.05 27.05 -6.41
C ASN A 49 1.00 28.15 -6.17
N LYS A 50 2.31 27.80 -6.17
CA LYS A 50 3.39 28.79 -6.12
C LYS A 50 3.52 29.56 -7.43
N ALA A 51 3.36 28.87 -8.58
CA ALA A 51 3.48 29.46 -9.90
C ALA A 51 2.33 30.43 -10.23
N GLU A 52 1.13 30.18 -9.70
CA GLU A 52 -0.04 31.05 -9.93
C GLU A 52 0.04 32.42 -9.23
N ASN A 53 0.90 32.56 -8.21
CA ASN A 53 1.05 33.81 -7.46
C ASN A 53 2.29 34.61 -7.91
N VAL A 54 2.53 34.65 -9.22
CA VAL A 54 3.60 35.47 -9.83
C VAL A 54 3.03 36.66 -10.56
N LEU A 55 3.91 37.62 -10.88
CA LEU A 55 3.57 38.76 -11.74
C LEU A 55 3.17 38.25 -13.13
N GLY A 56 2.19 38.93 -13.76
CA GLY A 56 1.81 38.65 -15.14
C GLY A 56 3.01 38.69 -16.09
N ASP A 57 2.90 38.00 -17.22
CA ASP A 57 3.97 37.91 -18.20
C ASP A 57 4.34 39.27 -18.78
N LEU A 58 5.64 39.53 -18.88
CA LEU A 58 6.15 40.67 -19.62
C LEU A 58 6.01 40.38 -21.15
N SER A 59 5.16 41.12 -21.81
CA SER A 59 4.98 41.05 -23.26
C SER A 59 5.80 42.17 -23.92
N VAL A 60 6.61 41.78 -24.90
CA VAL A 60 7.41 42.69 -25.70
C VAL A 60 7.02 42.52 -27.14
N THR A 61 6.49 43.54 -27.75
CA THR A 61 6.07 43.53 -29.13
C THR A 61 6.86 44.56 -29.93
N TYR A 62 7.44 44.13 -31.04
CA TYR A 62 8.05 45.00 -32.03
C TYR A 62 7.18 44.99 -33.29
N SER A 63 6.73 46.17 -33.73
CA SER A 63 5.95 46.38 -34.94
C SER A 63 6.73 47.29 -35.89
N SER A 64 6.83 46.89 -37.16
CA SER A 64 7.42 47.67 -38.22
C SER A 64 6.34 48.03 -39.25
N PHE A 65 6.18 49.33 -39.54
CA PHE A 65 5.17 49.87 -40.45
C PHE A 65 5.90 50.37 -41.72
N TYR A 66 5.38 49.96 -42.88
CA TYR A 66 5.83 50.42 -44.18
C TYR A 66 4.63 51.10 -44.87
N GLU A 67 4.71 52.39 -45.10
CA GLU A 67 3.74 53.09 -45.89
C GLU A 67 4.10 53.01 -47.40
N GLN A 68 3.20 52.55 -48.25
CA GLN A 68 3.42 52.35 -49.66
C GLN A 68 2.98 53.59 -50.42
N GLY A 69 3.89 54.54 -50.74
CA GLY A 69 3.65 55.76 -51.47
C GLY A 69 4.94 56.55 -51.77
N GLU A 70 4.84 57.58 -52.69
CA GLU A 70 5.97 58.50 -52.94
C GLU A 70 6.28 59.35 -51.71
N GLY A 71 7.35 58.94 -51.00
CA GLY A 71 7.75 59.55 -49.72
C GLY A 71 7.66 58.56 -48.54
N SER A 72 7.90 57.27 -48.81
CA SER A 72 7.73 56.19 -47.81
C SER A 72 8.44 56.49 -46.51
N ASP A 73 7.63 56.75 -45.45
CA ASP A 73 8.12 56.86 -44.08
C ASP A 73 8.18 55.47 -43.47
N HIS A 74 9.31 55.11 -42.85
CA HIS A 74 9.48 53.86 -42.15
C HIS A 74 9.37 54.11 -40.64
N GLY A 75 8.25 53.66 -40.08
CA GLY A 75 8.03 53.68 -38.63
C GLY A 75 8.33 52.34 -37.99
N SER A 76 8.89 52.35 -36.81
CA SER A 76 8.94 51.17 -35.96
C SER A 76 8.49 51.51 -34.55
N GLU A 77 7.75 50.59 -33.95
CA GLU A 77 7.23 50.72 -32.59
C GLU A 77 7.74 49.54 -31.74
N PHE A 78 8.19 49.87 -30.55
CA PHE A 78 8.58 48.91 -29.54
C PHE A 78 7.67 49.10 -28.30
N VAL A 79 6.82 48.08 -28.00
CA VAL A 79 5.89 48.14 -26.88
C VAL A 79 6.28 47.06 -25.87
N ALA A 80 6.54 47.46 -24.64
CA ALA A 80 6.71 46.56 -23.50
C ALA A 80 5.49 46.74 -22.56
N THR A 81 4.78 45.65 -22.32
CA THR A 81 3.58 45.66 -21.46
C THR A 81 3.73 44.68 -20.34
N GLN A 82 3.59 45.13 -19.08
CA GLN A 82 3.56 44.33 -17.88
C GLN A 82 2.22 44.54 -17.16
N GLY A 83 1.48 43.43 -16.94
CA GLY A 83 0.27 43.46 -16.13
C GLY A 83 0.57 43.35 -14.64
N PHE A 84 -0.12 44.15 -13.83
CA PHE A 84 -0.05 44.06 -12.36
C PHE A 84 -1.46 43.94 -11.81
N ASP A 85 -1.69 42.90 -10.98
CA ASP A 85 -2.92 42.79 -10.22
C ASP A 85 -2.88 43.69 -8.97
N PHE A 86 -4.05 43.98 -8.42
CA PHE A 86 -4.12 44.76 -7.18
C PHE A 86 -3.44 44.00 -6.02
N PRO A 87 -2.66 44.65 -5.14
CA PRO A 87 -1.88 43.97 -4.10
C PRO A 87 -2.66 43.01 -3.21
N THR A 88 -3.95 43.31 -2.95
CA THR A 88 -4.81 42.42 -2.16
C THR A 88 -5.10 41.10 -2.85
N GLN A 89 -5.06 41.02 -4.18
CA GLN A 89 -5.24 39.78 -4.92
C GLN A 89 -4.08 38.82 -4.69
N TYR A 90 -2.83 39.29 -4.65
CA TYR A 90 -1.65 38.49 -4.32
C TYR A 90 -1.76 37.90 -2.92
N LEU A 91 -2.22 38.67 -1.93
CA LEU A 91 -2.44 38.21 -0.56
C LEU A 91 -3.55 37.17 -0.47
N SER A 92 -4.64 37.35 -1.21
CA SER A 92 -5.77 36.40 -1.25
C SER A 92 -5.33 35.07 -1.90
N ARG A 93 -4.62 35.14 -3.04
CA ARG A 93 -4.07 33.96 -3.72
C ARG A 93 -3.07 33.20 -2.82
N HIS A 94 -2.25 33.94 -2.07
CA HIS A 94 -1.31 33.30 -1.14
C HIS A 94 -2.04 32.50 -0.05
N LYS A 95 -3.04 33.10 0.58
CA LYS A 95 -3.87 32.41 1.59
C LYS A 95 -4.63 31.22 1.01
N GLN A 96 -5.19 31.38 -0.19
CA GLN A 96 -5.85 30.28 -0.90
C GLN A 96 -4.87 29.13 -1.16
N ALA A 97 -3.67 29.41 -1.68
CA ALA A 97 -2.63 28.44 -1.92
C ALA A 97 -2.20 27.70 -0.64
N GLU A 98 -2.11 28.40 0.50
CA GLU A 98 -1.82 27.78 1.80
C GLU A 98 -2.91 26.77 2.21
N LEU A 99 -4.18 27.14 2.09
CA LEU A 99 -5.32 26.28 2.42
C LEU A 99 -5.42 25.08 1.47
N GLU A 100 -5.22 25.29 0.18
CA GLU A 100 -5.19 24.23 -0.81
C GLU A 100 -4.03 23.25 -0.56
N ASN A 101 -2.84 23.74 -0.26
CA ASN A 101 -1.69 22.92 0.09
C ASN A 101 -1.94 22.09 1.37
N ALA A 102 -2.59 22.68 2.37
CA ALA A 102 -3.02 21.96 3.56
C ALA A 102 -4.01 20.85 3.22
N SER A 103 -5.01 21.16 2.36
CA SER A 103 -5.99 20.16 1.89
C SER A 103 -5.34 19.00 1.14
N PHE A 104 -4.42 19.26 0.21
CA PHE A 104 -3.69 18.20 -0.51
C PHE A 104 -2.84 17.33 0.43
N ASN A 105 -2.20 17.95 1.43
CA ASN A 105 -1.45 17.21 2.44
C ASN A 105 -2.37 16.29 3.24
N MET A 106 -3.55 16.75 3.64
CA MET A 106 -4.54 15.94 4.35
C MET A 106 -5.06 14.78 3.49
N GLN A 107 -5.32 15.01 2.20
CA GLN A 107 -5.72 13.95 1.27
C GLN A 107 -4.64 12.85 1.17
N TYR A 108 -3.36 13.24 1.09
CA TYR A 108 -2.25 12.30 1.10
C TYR A 108 -2.19 11.48 2.41
N LEU A 109 -2.31 12.14 3.57
CA LEU A 109 -2.28 11.48 4.87
C LEU A 109 -3.46 10.51 5.05
N THR A 110 -4.65 10.90 4.59
CA THR A 110 -5.84 10.04 4.60
C THR A 110 -5.64 8.81 3.70
N ALA A 111 -5.17 8.99 2.47
CA ALA A 111 -4.87 7.89 1.58
C ALA A 111 -3.80 6.94 2.18
N LYS A 112 -2.77 7.49 2.79
CA LYS A 112 -1.72 6.72 3.47
C LYS A 112 -2.30 5.89 4.61
N ARG A 113 -3.11 6.49 5.49
CA ARG A 113 -3.79 5.80 6.59
C ARG A 113 -4.63 4.64 6.07
N ASP A 114 -5.44 4.87 5.05
CA ASP A 114 -6.37 3.88 4.52
C ASP A 114 -5.65 2.70 3.85
N ILE A 115 -4.56 2.98 3.12
CA ILE A 115 -3.74 1.93 2.51
C ILE A 115 -3.05 1.09 3.58
N LEU A 116 -2.45 1.72 4.61
CA LEU A 116 -1.79 1.01 5.69
C LEU A 116 -2.78 0.20 6.54
N LEU A 117 -3.99 0.71 6.78
CA LEU A 117 -5.06 -0.03 7.45
C LEU A 117 -5.47 -1.27 6.66
N LYS A 118 -5.67 -1.16 5.33
CA LYS A 118 -5.95 -2.31 4.47
C LYS A 118 -4.82 -3.35 4.52
N ALA A 119 -3.57 -2.90 4.48
CA ALA A 119 -2.41 -3.79 4.58
C ALA A 119 -2.36 -4.51 5.94
N GLN A 120 -2.63 -3.80 7.04
CA GLN A 120 -2.68 -4.38 8.38
C GLN A 120 -3.78 -5.44 8.48
N LEU A 121 -4.98 -5.17 7.97
CA LEU A 121 -6.07 -6.16 7.94
C LEU A 121 -5.69 -7.40 7.14
N LEU A 122 -5.04 -7.24 5.98
CA LEU A 122 -4.52 -8.38 5.20
C LEU A 122 -3.48 -9.20 5.97
N CYS A 123 -2.60 -8.56 6.73
CA CYS A 123 -1.64 -9.27 7.59
C CYS A 123 -2.37 -10.10 8.67
N LEU A 124 -3.40 -9.54 9.30
CA LEU A 124 -4.20 -10.26 10.29
C LEU A 124 -4.95 -11.45 9.67
N ASP A 125 -5.51 -11.28 8.46
CA ASP A 125 -6.15 -12.37 7.72
C ASP A 125 -5.15 -13.49 7.38
N ILE A 126 -3.93 -13.16 6.98
CA ILE A 126 -2.87 -14.14 6.70
C ILE A 126 -2.50 -14.91 7.98
N ILE A 127 -2.38 -14.25 9.12
CA ILE A 127 -2.15 -14.90 10.42
C ILE A 127 -3.28 -15.91 10.72
N TYR A 128 -4.54 -15.48 10.57
CA TYR A 128 -5.69 -16.36 10.74
C TYR A 128 -5.60 -17.58 9.82
N LEU A 129 -5.36 -17.37 8.53
CA LEU A 129 -5.25 -18.44 7.53
C LEU A 129 -4.09 -19.41 7.82
N ASN A 130 -2.99 -18.92 8.37
CA ASN A 130 -1.87 -19.75 8.80
C ASN A 130 -2.24 -20.64 9.99
N GLN A 131 -2.96 -20.12 10.98
CA GLN A 131 -3.46 -20.89 12.12
C GLN A 131 -4.52 -21.91 11.68
N GLU A 132 -5.50 -21.49 10.87
CA GLU A 132 -6.53 -22.37 10.34
C GLU A 132 -5.92 -23.51 9.52
N LYS A 133 -4.92 -23.23 8.71
CA LYS A 133 -4.17 -24.23 7.94
C LYS A 133 -3.61 -25.35 8.82
N GLU A 134 -3.00 -25.03 9.95
CA GLU A 134 -2.46 -26.01 10.88
C GLU A 134 -3.57 -26.91 11.44
N LEU A 135 -4.68 -26.33 11.87
CA LEU A 135 -5.83 -27.08 12.39
C LEU A 135 -6.45 -27.99 11.32
N LEU A 136 -6.57 -27.49 10.10
CA LEU A 136 -7.10 -28.26 8.97
C LEU A 136 -6.18 -29.43 8.60
N TYR A 137 -4.87 -29.28 8.65
CA TYR A 137 -3.93 -30.39 8.42
C TYR A 137 -4.01 -31.45 9.52
N ILE A 138 -4.17 -31.07 10.78
CA ILE A 138 -4.38 -32.03 11.88
C ILE A 138 -5.70 -32.78 11.65
N ARG A 139 -6.77 -32.06 11.29
CA ARG A 139 -8.09 -32.65 11.01
C ARG A 139 -8.02 -33.59 9.81
N LEU A 140 -7.32 -33.23 8.74
CA LEU A 140 -7.14 -34.07 7.56
C LEU A 140 -6.40 -35.38 7.92
N LYS A 141 -5.30 -35.27 8.67
CA LYS A 141 -4.56 -36.44 9.15
C LYS A 141 -5.41 -37.39 10.00
N ASN A 142 -6.31 -36.84 10.84
CA ASN A 142 -7.23 -37.65 11.62
C ASN A 142 -8.30 -38.31 10.74
N ALA A 143 -8.81 -37.60 9.72
CA ALA A 143 -9.77 -38.13 8.76
C ALA A 143 -9.15 -39.28 7.91
N ASP A 144 -7.91 -39.13 7.46
CA ASP A 144 -7.15 -40.16 6.74
C ASP A 144 -7.01 -41.43 7.60
N ARG A 145 -6.63 -41.27 8.88
CA ARG A 145 -6.49 -42.36 9.83
C ARG A 145 -7.84 -43.06 10.09
N LEU A 146 -8.92 -42.29 10.16
CA LEU A 146 -10.25 -42.82 10.37
C LEU A 146 -10.76 -43.62 9.13
N GLU A 147 -10.50 -43.11 7.93
CA GLU A 147 -10.80 -43.79 6.66
C GLU A 147 -10.09 -45.16 6.60
N GLU A 148 -8.78 -45.22 6.94
CA GLU A 148 -8.05 -46.47 6.96
C GLU A 148 -8.56 -47.46 8.00
N LEU A 149 -8.90 -46.99 9.21
CA LEU A 149 -9.48 -47.83 10.25
C LEU A 149 -10.84 -48.45 9.80
N TYR A 150 -11.74 -47.65 9.23
CA TYR A 150 -13.04 -48.13 8.78
C TYR A 150 -12.94 -49.07 7.58
N LYS A 151 -11.91 -48.89 6.72
CA LYS A 151 -11.62 -49.83 5.63
C LYS A 151 -11.21 -51.23 6.19
N VAL A 152 -10.29 -51.27 7.16
CA VAL A 152 -9.88 -52.52 7.81
C VAL A 152 -11.05 -53.21 8.52
N ARG A 153 -11.91 -52.44 9.21
CA ARG A 153 -13.09 -52.97 9.88
C ARG A 153 -14.13 -53.51 8.88
N PHE A 154 -14.28 -52.87 7.75
CA PHE A 154 -15.15 -53.32 6.68
C PHE A 154 -14.65 -54.68 6.09
N ASP A 155 -13.38 -54.79 5.83
CA ASP A 155 -12.72 -55.98 5.32
C ASP A 155 -12.80 -57.16 6.34
N ALA A 156 -12.89 -56.84 7.65
CA ALA A 156 -13.11 -57.79 8.73
C ALA A 156 -14.58 -58.13 8.97
N GLY A 157 -15.51 -57.46 8.30
CA GLY A 157 -16.96 -57.64 8.49
C GLY A 157 -17.56 -56.86 9.69
N ASP A 158 -16.76 -56.03 10.37
CA ASP A 158 -17.13 -55.24 11.56
C ASP A 158 -17.71 -53.85 11.27
N ALA A 159 -17.77 -53.43 10.01
CA ALA A 159 -18.34 -52.19 9.58
C ALA A 159 -19.16 -52.40 8.29
N ASN A 160 -20.15 -51.54 8.04
CA ASN A 160 -20.93 -51.58 6.81
C ASN A 160 -20.44 -50.55 5.77
N ALA A 161 -20.85 -50.74 4.53
CA ALA A 161 -20.43 -49.85 3.42
C ALA A 161 -20.91 -48.40 3.60
N LEU A 162 -22.00 -48.16 4.34
CA LEU A 162 -22.49 -46.80 4.62
C LEU A 162 -21.55 -46.06 5.54
N ASP A 163 -20.99 -46.72 6.56
CA ASP A 163 -20.03 -46.12 7.50
C ASP A 163 -18.73 -45.76 6.80
N VAL A 164 -18.21 -46.65 5.94
CA VAL A 164 -17.01 -46.36 5.12
C VAL A 164 -17.24 -45.14 4.22
N ASN A 165 -18.40 -45.08 3.56
CA ASN A 165 -18.73 -43.95 2.69
C ASN A 165 -18.86 -42.63 3.47
N ARG A 166 -19.44 -42.64 4.68
CA ARG A 166 -19.55 -41.46 5.54
C ARG A 166 -18.15 -40.91 5.91
N VAL A 167 -17.23 -41.77 6.33
CA VAL A 167 -15.89 -41.40 6.67
C VAL A 167 -15.13 -40.85 5.46
N LYS A 168 -15.28 -41.50 4.31
CA LYS A 168 -14.69 -41.02 3.05
C LYS A 168 -15.25 -39.64 2.64
N MET A 169 -16.54 -39.41 2.79
CA MET A 169 -17.14 -38.08 2.54
C MET A 169 -16.60 -37.01 3.48
N GLU A 170 -16.46 -37.31 4.80
CA GLU A 170 -15.90 -36.37 5.76
C GLU A 170 -14.43 -36.04 5.40
N ARG A 171 -13.61 -37.02 5.05
CA ARG A 171 -12.25 -36.79 4.58
C ARG A 171 -12.21 -35.87 3.34
N MET A 172 -13.05 -36.13 2.33
CA MET A 172 -13.14 -35.28 1.14
C MET A 172 -13.57 -33.85 1.47
N ASN A 173 -14.50 -33.70 2.42
CA ASN A 173 -14.92 -32.39 2.91
C ASN A 173 -13.76 -31.61 3.54
N VAL A 174 -13.01 -32.25 4.44
CA VAL A 174 -11.83 -31.64 5.07
C VAL A 174 -10.76 -31.28 4.02
N GLN A 175 -10.56 -32.16 3.03
CA GLN A 175 -9.61 -31.91 1.92
C GLN A 175 -10.03 -30.67 1.11
N THR A 176 -11.32 -30.47 0.89
CA THR A 176 -11.86 -29.28 0.24
C THR A 176 -11.60 -28.03 1.07
N LEU A 177 -11.80 -28.09 2.40
CA LEU A 177 -11.48 -26.96 3.29
C LEU A 177 -10.01 -26.57 3.25
N VAL A 178 -9.10 -27.56 3.23
CA VAL A 178 -7.66 -27.31 3.03
C VAL A 178 -7.38 -26.59 1.70
N ALA A 179 -8.02 -27.02 0.63
CA ALA A 179 -7.83 -26.38 -0.68
C ALA A 179 -8.35 -24.94 -0.70
N VAL A 180 -9.51 -24.68 -0.08
CA VAL A 180 -10.10 -23.34 0.06
C VAL A 180 -9.18 -22.43 0.88
N ASN A 181 -8.72 -22.89 2.05
CA ASN A 181 -7.81 -22.12 2.89
C ASN A 181 -6.50 -21.78 2.14
N ASN A 182 -5.90 -22.75 1.44
CA ASN A 182 -4.70 -22.50 0.65
C ASN A 182 -4.93 -21.50 -0.51
N ALA A 183 -6.12 -21.50 -1.12
CA ALA A 183 -6.48 -20.53 -2.14
C ALA A 183 -6.64 -19.13 -1.54
N ALA A 184 -7.36 -19.00 -0.43
CA ALA A 184 -7.52 -17.75 0.30
C ALA A 184 -6.17 -17.15 0.74
N HIS A 185 -5.29 -17.98 1.30
CA HIS A 185 -3.94 -17.56 1.68
C HIS A 185 -3.14 -17.01 0.49
N ARG A 186 -3.16 -17.70 -0.66
CA ARG A 186 -2.47 -17.21 -1.86
C ARG A 186 -3.05 -15.89 -2.35
N THR A 187 -4.36 -15.71 -2.32
CA THR A 187 -5.02 -14.46 -2.70
C THR A 187 -4.63 -13.32 -1.76
N ALA A 188 -4.64 -13.53 -0.44
CA ALA A 188 -4.23 -12.53 0.53
C ALA A 188 -2.76 -12.12 0.36
N MET A 189 -1.86 -13.09 0.19
CA MET A 189 -0.44 -12.83 -0.09
C MET A 189 -0.23 -12.07 -1.40
N GLN A 190 -0.97 -12.41 -2.46
CA GLN A 190 -0.90 -11.70 -3.73
C GLN A 190 -1.39 -10.25 -3.61
N SER A 191 -2.44 -10.01 -2.83
CA SER A 191 -2.93 -8.67 -2.55
C SER A 191 -1.90 -7.85 -1.79
N LEU A 192 -1.26 -8.43 -0.78
CA LEU A 192 -0.20 -7.78 -0.02
C LEU A 192 1.02 -7.45 -0.90
N LEU A 193 1.42 -8.39 -1.78
CA LEU A 193 2.49 -8.18 -2.76
C LEU A 193 2.17 -7.02 -3.70
N THR A 194 0.93 -6.95 -4.20
CA THR A 194 0.49 -5.85 -5.08
C THR A 194 0.56 -4.51 -4.35
N MET A 195 0.15 -4.46 -3.07
CA MET A 195 0.26 -3.26 -2.25
C MET A 195 1.71 -2.84 -2.02
N ASN A 196 2.67 -3.78 -2.00
CA ASN A 196 4.11 -3.51 -1.92
C ASN A 196 4.75 -3.16 -3.29
N GLY A 197 3.97 -2.75 -4.28
CA GLY A 197 4.47 -2.42 -5.62
C GLY A 197 5.04 -3.63 -6.37
N ASN A 198 4.51 -4.83 -6.13
CA ASN A 198 4.97 -6.12 -6.67
C ASN A 198 6.43 -6.48 -6.30
N LYS A 199 7.01 -5.85 -5.28
CA LYS A 199 8.32 -6.26 -4.76
C LYS A 199 8.17 -7.46 -3.83
N PRO A 200 9.12 -8.40 -3.83
CA PRO A 200 9.06 -9.59 -2.99
C PRO A 200 8.84 -9.24 -1.52
N LEU A 201 7.97 -10.02 -0.87
CA LEU A 201 7.58 -9.84 0.51
C LEU A 201 7.28 -11.21 1.10
N GLU A 202 7.87 -11.52 2.26
CA GLU A 202 7.65 -12.78 2.96
C GLU A 202 6.97 -12.49 4.30
N PHE A 203 5.77 -13.02 4.46
CA PHE A 203 5.02 -12.93 5.70
C PHE A 203 4.48 -14.30 6.09
N SER A 204 5.00 -14.87 7.17
CA SER A 204 4.63 -16.21 7.65
C SER A 204 4.26 -16.24 9.14
N SER A 205 4.01 -15.08 9.74
CA SER A 205 3.63 -14.98 11.15
C SER A 205 2.36 -15.78 11.44
N LYS A 206 2.33 -16.40 12.62
CA LYS A 206 1.18 -17.13 13.16
C LYS A 206 0.65 -16.50 14.44
N GLU A 207 1.35 -15.50 14.97
CA GLU A 207 1.00 -14.84 16.22
C GLU A 207 0.42 -13.48 15.91
N TYR A 208 -0.70 -13.16 16.56
CA TYR A 208 -1.27 -11.83 16.50
C TYR A 208 -0.41 -10.85 17.30
N PRO A 209 -0.32 -9.59 16.86
CA PRO A 209 0.35 -8.57 17.65
C PRO A 209 -0.33 -8.42 19.00
N GLN A 210 0.45 -8.19 20.04
CA GLN A 210 -0.11 -7.90 21.35
C GLN A 210 -0.80 -6.54 21.29
N ILE A 211 -2.10 -6.53 21.62
CA ILE A 211 -2.85 -5.29 21.74
C ILE A 211 -2.33 -4.55 22.97
N ALA A 212 -1.83 -3.33 22.78
CA ALA A 212 -1.51 -2.46 23.89
C ALA A 212 -2.77 -2.25 24.74
N GLU A 213 -2.60 -2.24 26.06
CA GLU A 213 -3.70 -2.00 26.99
C GLU A 213 -4.44 -0.72 26.59
N ILE A 214 -5.76 -0.82 26.36
CA ILE A 214 -6.57 0.33 25.94
C ILE A 214 -6.50 1.35 27.09
N ARG A 215 -5.87 2.50 26.82
CA ARG A 215 -5.84 3.63 27.75
C ARG A 215 -7.27 4.08 28.06
N ASP A 216 -7.43 4.82 29.16
CA ASP A 216 -8.72 5.41 29.55
C ASP A 216 -9.39 6.05 28.32
N PHE A 217 -10.64 5.66 28.07
CA PHE A 217 -11.42 6.11 26.91
C PHE A 217 -11.46 7.64 26.78
N ASN A 218 -11.51 8.36 27.93
CA ASN A 218 -11.55 9.82 27.91
C ASN A 218 -10.23 10.43 27.42
N ALA A 219 -9.09 9.88 27.84
CA ALA A 219 -7.79 10.33 27.37
C ALA A 219 -7.59 10.04 25.86
N LEU A 220 -8.06 8.88 25.39
CA LEU A 220 -8.01 8.52 23.98
C LEU A 220 -8.93 9.41 23.13
N LYS A 221 -10.13 9.73 23.64
CA LYS A 221 -11.09 10.61 22.98
C LYS A 221 -10.53 12.01 22.75
N ASP A 222 -9.91 12.58 23.80
CA ASP A 222 -9.34 13.93 23.72
C ASP A 222 -8.14 13.95 22.75
N GLU A 223 -7.27 12.92 22.77
CA GLU A 223 -6.16 12.78 21.82
C GLU A 223 -6.65 12.63 20.37
N VAL A 224 -7.74 11.88 20.14
CA VAL A 224 -8.32 11.70 18.79
C VAL A 224 -8.96 12.99 18.30
N ILE A 225 -9.72 13.71 19.14
CA ILE A 225 -10.35 14.98 18.77
C ILE A 225 -9.29 16.04 18.43
N ASP A 226 -8.19 16.10 19.19
CA ASP A 226 -7.11 17.06 18.95
C ASP A 226 -6.24 16.69 17.73
N SER A 227 -6.21 15.42 17.32
CA SER A 227 -5.42 14.92 16.20
C SER A 227 -6.23 14.73 14.92
N ASP A 228 -7.57 14.79 15.00
CA ASP A 228 -8.45 14.63 13.83
C ASP A 228 -8.42 15.92 12.99
N PRO A 229 -8.02 15.83 11.73
CA PRO A 229 -7.88 17.00 10.85
C PRO A 229 -9.20 17.49 10.24
N ASP A 230 -10.37 16.90 10.60
CA ASP A 230 -11.69 17.30 10.08
C ASP A 230 -12.27 18.54 10.78
#